data_973fdac70185ff08c941bc01034dd067
#
_entry.id   973fdac70185ff08c941bc01034dd067
#
_cell.length_a   1.000
_cell.length_b   1.000
_cell.length_c   1.000
_cell.angle_alpha   90.00
_cell.angle_beta   90.00
_cell.angle_gamma   90.00
#
_symmetry.space_group_name_H-M   'P 1'
#
loop_
_entity.id
_entity.type
_entity.pdbx_description
1 polymer ?
#
loop_
_entity_poly.entity_id
_entity_poly.type
_entity_poly.pdbx_seq_one_letter_code
_entity_poly.pdbx_strand_id
1 'polypeptide(L)'
;MNKILIIILMSASLYSQCLGDIDNDYDVDIQDIVIIISSILNGNQLDYDIADINDDQGINILDIIEIVNIILYGNNLCVPEIQITYNIHPSLPLDWIAEFYIIMNNLSALIPAYQNHFENLTVYAWNSNVEDPYPGIEGGTYIGGSDDGLIMVLEINEMEFEWDHMHRYSVIAHEYFHVYQLSINEPMNQPNGQYNPNGFDIKWLIEGTATTFESMYVQNYYNYNYFLNDLIHADLSYLIHINPSIFESYNSNNLDINGSSSVFMVLVLAKELIELGHSEEDAFKMIFKDFMLTGAKNSNWEDYFLEIFGFSVDEFYNSLWLYPLNLQDVVPSSSLSLQQIFN
;
A
#
# COMPACT_ATOMS: atom_id res chain seq x y z
N MET A 1 43.00 -1.19 -34.93
CA MET A 1 42.17 -0.08 -34.40
C MET A 1 40.71 -0.54 -34.44
N ASN A 2 40.20 -1.09 -33.35
CA ASN A 2 38.78 -1.48 -33.23
C ASN A 2 37.96 -0.26 -32.83
N LYS A 3 37.07 0.14 -33.67
CA LYS A 3 36.09 1.18 -33.34
C LYS A 3 34.99 0.55 -32.50
N ILE A 4 34.93 0.90 -31.20
CA ILE A 4 33.82 0.59 -30.32
C ILE A 4 32.67 1.53 -30.72
N LEU A 5 31.59 0.96 -31.25
CA LEU A 5 30.34 1.65 -31.50
C LEU A 5 29.57 1.71 -30.17
N ILE A 6 29.58 2.88 -29.53
CA ILE A 6 28.73 3.13 -28.36
C ILE A 6 27.34 3.43 -28.89
N ILE A 7 26.43 2.47 -28.77
CA ILE A 7 24.99 2.69 -28.98
C ILE A 7 24.47 3.31 -27.68
N ILE A 8 24.25 4.64 -27.71
CA ILE A 8 23.49 5.31 -26.65
C ILE A 8 22.02 4.97 -26.94
N LEU A 9 21.48 4.00 -26.19
CA LEU A 9 20.05 3.84 -26.07
C LEU A 9 19.53 5.04 -25.28
N MET A 10 19.01 6.04 -25.97
CA MET A 10 18.10 6.99 -25.34
C MET A 10 16.85 6.21 -24.98
N SER A 11 16.68 5.89 -23.71
CA SER A 11 15.39 5.55 -23.15
C SER A 11 14.54 6.83 -23.27
N ALA A 12 13.76 6.95 -24.33
CA ALA A 12 12.61 7.83 -24.30
C ALA A 12 11.73 7.25 -23.18
N SER A 13 11.55 7.98 -22.10
CA SER A 13 10.46 7.77 -21.17
C SER A 13 9.21 7.90 -22.00
N LEU A 14 8.63 6.78 -22.39
CA LEU A 14 7.26 6.73 -22.83
C LEU A 14 6.46 7.04 -21.55
N TYR A 15 6.16 8.32 -21.33
CA TYR A 15 5.03 8.67 -20.47
C TYR A 15 3.85 7.94 -21.10
N SER A 16 3.35 6.96 -20.42
CA SER A 16 2.06 6.36 -20.74
C SER A 16 1.06 7.49 -20.60
N GLN A 17 0.61 8.05 -21.73
CA GLN A 17 -0.49 8.99 -21.71
C GLN A 17 -1.66 8.25 -21.08
N CYS A 18 -2.25 8.83 -20.05
CA CYS A 18 -3.35 8.20 -19.35
C CYS A 18 -4.61 8.32 -20.20
N LEU A 19 -5.18 7.19 -20.49
CA LEU A 19 -6.40 7.11 -21.28
C LEU A 19 -7.55 7.74 -20.48
N GLY A 20 -8.12 8.82 -20.98
CA GLY A 20 -9.21 9.53 -20.33
C GLY A 20 -8.83 10.81 -19.59
N ASP A 21 -7.54 11.05 -19.30
CA ASP A 21 -7.01 12.28 -18.72
C ASP A 21 -6.78 13.32 -19.85
N ILE A 22 -7.82 14.07 -20.16
CA ILE A 22 -7.85 14.94 -21.35
C ILE A 22 -7.16 16.28 -21.09
N ASP A 23 -7.17 16.75 -19.85
CA ASP A 23 -6.52 18.01 -19.47
C ASP A 23 -5.09 17.83 -18.95
N ASN A 24 -4.64 16.57 -18.81
CA ASN A 24 -3.32 16.17 -18.36
C ASN A 24 -3.00 16.66 -16.93
N ASP A 25 -3.98 16.62 -16.05
CA ASP A 25 -3.81 16.94 -14.64
C ASP A 25 -3.51 15.69 -13.77
N TYR A 26 -3.39 14.52 -14.41
CA TYR A 26 -3.14 13.19 -13.82
C TYR A 26 -4.33 12.59 -13.05
N ASP A 27 -5.53 13.12 -13.24
CA ASP A 27 -6.76 12.53 -12.75
C ASP A 27 -7.78 12.36 -13.89
N VAL A 28 -8.52 11.27 -13.89
CA VAL A 28 -9.64 11.09 -14.81
C VAL A 28 -10.92 11.42 -14.06
N ASP A 29 -11.42 12.62 -14.27
CA ASP A 29 -12.53 13.15 -13.52
C ASP A 29 -13.65 13.77 -14.38
N ILE A 30 -14.54 14.49 -13.72
CA ILE A 30 -15.66 15.17 -14.39
C ILE A 30 -15.21 16.26 -15.35
N GLN A 31 -14.01 16.83 -15.19
CA GLN A 31 -13.49 17.89 -16.06
C GLN A 31 -13.15 17.31 -17.44
N ASP A 32 -12.60 16.08 -17.49
CA ASP A 32 -12.34 15.37 -18.75
C ASP A 32 -13.63 15.11 -19.52
N ILE A 33 -14.67 14.68 -18.83
CA ILE A 33 -16.00 14.51 -19.44
C ILE A 33 -16.50 15.82 -20.05
N VAL A 34 -16.34 16.93 -19.34
CA VAL A 34 -16.76 18.27 -19.84
C VAL A 34 -15.96 18.65 -21.07
N ILE A 35 -14.66 18.37 -21.12
CA ILE A 35 -13.78 18.66 -22.26
C ILE A 35 -14.19 17.82 -23.47
N ILE A 36 -14.41 16.51 -23.32
CA ILE A 36 -14.87 15.64 -24.42
C ILE A 36 -16.23 16.10 -24.94
N ILE A 37 -17.20 16.37 -24.07
CA ILE A 37 -18.53 16.88 -24.49
C ILE A 37 -18.37 18.19 -25.28
N SER A 38 -17.56 19.11 -24.75
CA SER A 38 -17.31 20.40 -25.42
C SER A 38 -16.66 20.20 -26.81
N SER A 39 -15.73 19.26 -26.93
CA SER A 39 -15.08 18.94 -28.19
C SER A 39 -16.07 18.33 -29.19
N ILE A 40 -16.87 17.36 -28.80
CA ILE A 40 -17.90 16.75 -29.66
C ILE A 40 -18.90 17.81 -30.17
N LEU A 41 -19.35 18.73 -29.30
CA LEU A 41 -20.32 19.76 -29.65
C LEU A 41 -19.75 20.85 -30.56
N ASN A 42 -18.48 21.21 -30.38
CA ASN A 42 -17.85 22.33 -31.10
C ASN A 42 -16.98 21.85 -32.28
N GLY A 43 -16.77 20.55 -32.46
CA GLY A 43 -15.91 19.99 -33.51
C GLY A 43 -14.42 20.27 -33.30
N ASN A 44 -13.98 20.45 -32.04
CA ASN A 44 -12.57 20.59 -31.70
C ASN A 44 -11.87 19.25 -31.85
N GLN A 45 -10.62 19.24 -32.29
CA GLN A 45 -9.81 18.03 -32.30
C GLN A 45 -9.23 17.79 -30.90
N LEU A 46 -9.42 16.57 -30.39
CA LEU A 46 -8.72 16.03 -29.23
C LEU A 46 -7.65 15.04 -29.69
N ASP A 47 -6.75 14.71 -28.79
CA ASP A 47 -5.78 13.65 -29.02
C ASP A 47 -6.51 12.30 -28.95
N TYR A 48 -6.47 11.53 -30.03
CA TYR A 48 -7.12 10.24 -30.12
C TYR A 48 -6.51 9.22 -29.17
N ASP A 49 -5.20 9.31 -28.93
CA ASP A 49 -4.48 8.37 -28.05
C ASP A 49 -4.92 8.48 -26.59
N ILE A 50 -5.62 9.58 -26.23
CA ILE A 50 -6.10 9.83 -24.86
C ILE A 50 -7.64 9.77 -24.80
N ALA A 51 -8.33 10.26 -25.83
CA ALA A 51 -9.76 10.52 -25.81
C ALA A 51 -10.63 9.44 -26.46
N ASP A 52 -10.07 8.56 -27.29
CA ASP A 52 -10.73 7.38 -27.85
C ASP A 52 -10.52 6.18 -26.90
N ILE A 53 -11.33 6.14 -25.84
CA ILE A 53 -11.11 5.23 -24.71
C ILE A 53 -11.47 3.80 -25.03
N ASN A 54 -12.43 3.61 -25.95
CA ASN A 54 -12.89 2.29 -26.38
C ASN A 54 -12.16 1.78 -27.64
N ASP A 55 -11.19 2.55 -28.18
CA ASP A 55 -10.39 2.22 -29.39
C ASP A 55 -11.24 1.89 -30.62
N ASP A 56 -12.39 2.59 -30.78
CA ASP A 56 -13.28 2.40 -31.91
C ASP A 56 -12.99 3.35 -33.08
N GLN A 57 -11.95 4.17 -32.98
CA GLN A 57 -11.48 5.20 -33.91
C GLN A 57 -12.45 6.39 -34.03
N GLY A 58 -13.23 6.66 -32.98
CA GLY A 58 -14.16 7.78 -32.96
C GLY A 58 -14.44 8.32 -31.58
N ILE A 59 -14.05 9.58 -31.30
CA ILE A 59 -14.38 10.24 -30.05
C ILE A 59 -15.86 10.60 -30.02
N ASN A 60 -16.63 9.91 -29.17
CA ASN A 60 -18.07 10.01 -29.11
C ASN A 60 -18.64 9.72 -27.70
N ILE A 61 -19.96 9.51 -27.60
CA ILE A 61 -20.63 9.27 -26.31
C ILE A 61 -20.18 7.96 -25.62
N LEU A 62 -19.65 6.99 -26.37
CA LEU A 62 -19.20 5.73 -25.78
C LEU A 62 -17.93 5.95 -24.96
N ASP A 63 -17.05 6.85 -25.39
CA ASP A 63 -15.84 7.22 -24.62
C ASP A 63 -16.21 7.91 -23.32
N ILE A 64 -17.25 8.77 -23.34
CA ILE A 64 -17.77 9.38 -22.10
C ILE A 64 -18.27 8.31 -21.13
N ILE A 65 -18.94 7.26 -21.63
CA ILE A 65 -19.41 6.15 -20.78
C ILE A 65 -18.21 5.42 -20.16
N GLU A 66 -17.15 5.20 -20.92
CA GLU A 66 -15.94 4.56 -20.39
C GLU A 66 -15.23 5.44 -19.35
N ILE A 67 -15.14 6.77 -19.56
CA ILE A 67 -14.65 7.68 -18.51
C ILE A 67 -15.51 7.61 -17.24
N VAL A 68 -16.84 7.61 -17.38
CA VAL A 68 -17.72 7.45 -16.21
C VAL A 68 -17.47 6.12 -15.51
N ASN A 69 -17.21 5.04 -16.24
CA ASN A 69 -16.84 3.76 -15.65
C ASN A 69 -15.48 3.82 -14.93
N ILE A 70 -14.49 4.52 -15.48
CA ILE A 70 -13.19 4.74 -14.84
C ILE A 70 -13.39 5.50 -13.52
N ILE A 71 -14.16 6.60 -13.54
CA ILE A 71 -14.43 7.43 -12.35
C ILE A 71 -15.19 6.65 -11.26
N LEU A 72 -16.17 5.83 -11.64
CA LEU A 72 -17.03 5.12 -10.68
C LEU A 72 -16.44 3.80 -10.16
N TYR A 73 -15.64 3.12 -10.95
CA TYR A 73 -15.23 1.73 -10.68
C TYR A 73 -13.75 1.46 -10.94
N GLY A 74 -13.02 2.38 -11.58
CA GLY A 74 -11.62 2.24 -11.95
C GLY A 74 -10.68 2.98 -10.98
N ASN A 75 -9.39 2.82 -11.23
CA ASN A 75 -8.38 3.69 -10.67
C ASN A 75 -8.24 4.88 -11.61
N ASN A 76 -8.79 6.02 -11.22
CA ASN A 76 -8.79 7.26 -12.02
C ASN A 76 -7.50 8.07 -11.88
N LEU A 77 -6.53 7.59 -11.11
CA LEU A 77 -5.23 8.24 -10.95
C LEU A 77 -4.29 7.84 -12.10
N CYS A 78 -3.90 8.83 -12.88
CA CYS A 78 -2.96 8.71 -13.98
C CYS A 78 -1.52 9.03 -13.58
N VAL A 79 -1.23 8.98 -12.31
CA VAL A 79 0.11 9.22 -11.78
C VAL A 79 1.01 8.04 -12.14
N PRO A 80 2.21 8.27 -12.68
CA PRO A 80 3.16 7.20 -12.97
C PRO A 80 3.50 6.40 -11.73
N GLU A 81 3.81 5.12 -11.92
CA GLU A 81 4.37 4.31 -10.83
C GLU A 81 5.75 4.82 -10.44
N ILE A 82 6.10 4.69 -9.15
CA ILE A 82 7.42 5.06 -8.64
C ILE A 82 8.53 4.22 -9.30
N GLN A 83 9.69 4.85 -9.49
CA GLN A 83 10.87 4.14 -10.01
C GLN A 83 11.60 3.44 -8.86
N ILE A 84 11.85 2.12 -8.99
CA ILE A 84 12.47 1.35 -7.93
C ILE A 84 13.92 1.03 -8.29
N THR A 85 14.85 1.38 -7.38
CA THR A 85 16.26 1.03 -7.47
C THR A 85 16.63 0.05 -6.36
N TYR A 86 17.33 -1.02 -6.69
CA TYR A 86 17.69 -2.09 -5.76
C TYR A 86 19.18 -2.11 -5.46
N ASN A 87 19.55 -2.06 -4.17
CA ASN A 87 20.88 -2.23 -3.63
C ASN A 87 20.87 -3.48 -2.72
N ILE A 88 21.08 -4.64 -3.33
CA ILE A 88 21.04 -5.93 -2.64
C ILE A 88 22.48 -6.39 -2.33
N HIS A 89 22.81 -6.51 -1.05
CA HIS A 89 24.14 -6.87 -0.61
C HIS A 89 24.40 -8.38 -0.79
N PRO A 90 25.60 -8.79 -1.24
CA PRO A 90 25.94 -10.21 -1.48
C PRO A 90 26.08 -11.06 -0.20
N SER A 91 25.85 -10.50 0.98
CA SER A 91 25.71 -11.25 2.24
C SER A 91 24.42 -12.07 2.30
N LEU A 92 23.42 -11.71 1.51
CA LEU A 92 22.16 -12.45 1.44
C LEU A 92 22.29 -13.72 0.62
N PRO A 93 21.62 -14.82 0.99
CA PRO A 93 21.60 -16.06 0.21
C PRO A 93 21.00 -15.83 -1.19
N LEU A 94 21.55 -16.53 -2.20
CA LEU A 94 21.13 -16.36 -3.60
C LEU A 94 19.66 -16.75 -3.83
N ASP A 95 19.16 -17.75 -3.12
CA ASP A 95 17.76 -18.17 -3.16
C ASP A 95 16.85 -17.11 -2.55
N TRP A 96 17.26 -16.46 -1.46
CA TRP A 96 16.52 -15.33 -0.90
C TRP A 96 16.48 -14.15 -1.88
N ILE A 97 17.62 -13.82 -2.52
CA ILE A 97 17.69 -12.74 -3.52
C ILE A 97 16.75 -13.02 -4.70
N ALA A 98 16.70 -14.26 -5.18
CA ALA A 98 15.81 -14.65 -6.25
C ALA A 98 14.34 -14.49 -5.85
N GLU A 99 13.99 -14.94 -4.64
CA GLU A 99 12.64 -14.83 -4.10
C GLU A 99 12.24 -13.38 -3.81
N PHE A 100 13.17 -12.55 -3.32
CA PHE A 100 12.98 -11.12 -3.12
C PHE A 100 12.45 -10.43 -4.41
N TYR A 101 13.07 -10.70 -5.56
CA TYR A 101 12.60 -10.10 -6.82
C TYR A 101 11.25 -10.64 -7.25
N ILE A 102 10.90 -11.89 -6.96
CA ILE A 102 9.58 -12.47 -7.21
C ILE A 102 8.54 -11.74 -6.35
N ILE A 103 8.82 -11.56 -5.07
CA ILE A 103 7.95 -10.86 -4.12
C ILE A 103 7.74 -9.41 -4.58
N MET A 104 8.80 -8.67 -4.87
CA MET A 104 8.71 -7.27 -5.31
C MET A 104 7.90 -7.11 -6.61
N ASN A 105 8.09 -8.01 -7.58
CA ASN A 105 7.30 -7.99 -8.81
C ASN A 105 5.82 -8.29 -8.55
N ASN A 106 5.52 -9.26 -7.67
CA ASN A 106 4.14 -9.56 -7.30
C ASN A 106 3.47 -8.39 -6.58
N LEU A 107 4.20 -7.73 -5.67
CA LEU A 107 3.70 -6.60 -4.91
C LEU A 107 3.46 -5.38 -5.82
N SER A 108 4.39 -5.05 -6.71
CA SER A 108 4.22 -3.95 -7.67
C SER A 108 3.02 -4.18 -8.59
N ALA A 109 2.75 -5.43 -8.98
CA ALA A 109 1.58 -5.75 -9.80
C ALA A 109 0.25 -5.75 -9.01
N LEU A 110 0.30 -6.08 -7.71
CA LEU A 110 -0.88 -6.20 -6.87
C LEU A 110 -1.32 -4.85 -6.28
N ILE A 111 -0.35 -4.09 -5.78
CA ILE A 111 -0.52 -2.80 -5.10
C ILE A 111 0.50 -1.81 -5.64
N PRO A 112 0.33 -1.33 -6.88
CA PRO A 112 1.26 -0.37 -7.47
C PRO A 112 1.35 0.89 -6.60
N ALA A 113 2.57 1.41 -6.44
CA ALA A 113 2.81 2.66 -5.75
C ALA A 113 3.03 3.78 -6.77
N TYR A 114 2.38 4.91 -6.58
CA TYR A 114 2.31 6.00 -7.54
C TYR A 114 3.13 7.23 -7.12
N GLN A 115 3.50 8.07 -8.08
CA GLN A 115 4.34 9.26 -7.88
C GLN A 115 3.56 10.47 -7.32
N ASN A 116 2.61 10.27 -6.41
CA ASN A 116 1.86 11.39 -5.82
C ASN A 116 2.73 12.25 -4.89
N HIS A 117 3.56 11.61 -4.07
CA HIS A 117 4.37 12.29 -3.05
C HIS A 117 5.87 12.02 -3.22
N PHE A 118 6.23 10.94 -3.92
CA PHE A 118 7.61 10.49 -4.12
C PHE A 118 7.77 9.94 -5.53
N GLU A 119 8.86 10.30 -6.22
CA GLU A 119 9.15 9.81 -7.56
C GLU A 119 9.89 8.46 -7.55
N ASN A 120 10.68 8.23 -6.51
CA ASN A 120 11.62 7.12 -6.45
C ASN A 120 11.52 6.35 -5.14
N LEU A 121 11.78 5.04 -5.21
CA LEU A 121 12.05 4.15 -4.08
C LEU A 121 13.45 3.55 -4.24
N THR A 122 14.30 3.71 -3.25
CA THR A 122 15.59 3.02 -3.19
C THR A 122 15.53 1.93 -2.12
N VAL A 123 15.70 0.68 -2.52
CA VAL A 123 15.72 -0.48 -1.62
C VAL A 123 17.15 -0.85 -1.27
N TYR A 124 17.42 -0.99 0.02
CA TYR A 124 18.66 -1.51 0.57
C TYR A 124 18.36 -2.81 1.33
N ALA A 125 19.06 -3.89 0.99
CA ALA A 125 18.88 -5.17 1.67
C ALA A 125 20.21 -5.84 1.98
N TRP A 126 20.37 -6.36 3.21
CA TRP A 126 21.55 -7.10 3.65
C TRP A 126 21.23 -8.06 4.80
N ASN A 127 22.15 -9.00 5.05
CA ASN A 127 22.09 -9.88 6.19
C ASN A 127 22.72 -9.20 7.42
N SER A 128 22.10 -9.26 8.59
CA SER A 128 22.55 -8.62 9.84
C SER A 128 23.93 -9.11 10.34
N ASN A 129 24.51 -10.12 9.70
CA ASN A 129 25.90 -10.53 9.97
C ASN A 129 26.95 -9.56 9.39
N VAL A 130 26.53 -8.57 8.63
CA VAL A 130 27.35 -7.49 8.07
C VAL A 130 26.90 -6.16 8.67
N GLU A 131 27.84 -5.44 9.29
CA GLU A 131 27.58 -4.15 9.91
C GLU A 131 27.54 -3.04 8.84
N ASP A 132 26.43 -2.30 8.76
CA ASP A 132 26.21 -1.08 7.97
C ASP A 132 26.89 -1.05 6.58
N PRO A 133 26.53 -1.97 5.65
CA PRO A 133 27.23 -2.07 4.37
C PRO A 133 27.01 -0.87 3.45
N TYR A 134 26.02 -0.03 3.74
CA TYR A 134 25.65 1.15 2.96
C TYR A 134 25.83 2.44 3.76
N PRO A 135 26.80 3.32 3.39
CA PRO A 135 27.10 4.53 4.14
C PRO A 135 25.87 5.44 4.29
N GLY A 136 25.53 5.79 5.53
CA GLY A 136 24.41 6.68 5.87
C GLY A 136 23.06 5.99 5.93
N ILE A 137 22.99 4.67 5.73
CA ILE A 137 21.78 3.85 5.94
C ILE A 137 21.96 3.12 7.27
N GLU A 138 21.06 3.40 8.21
CA GLU A 138 21.03 2.72 9.52
C GLU A 138 20.41 1.32 9.38
N GLY A 139 20.85 0.39 10.27
CA GLY A 139 20.31 -0.96 10.32
C GLY A 139 18.85 -1.00 10.79
N GLY A 140 18.18 -2.10 10.49
CA GLY A 140 16.78 -2.36 10.82
C GLY A 140 15.92 -2.67 9.60
N THR A 141 14.61 -2.65 9.82
CA THR A 141 13.62 -2.85 8.75
C THR A 141 12.61 -1.71 8.85
N TYR A 142 12.58 -0.86 7.84
CA TYR A 142 11.74 0.35 7.86
C TYR A 142 11.63 1.02 6.50
N ILE A 143 10.62 1.86 6.35
CA ILE A 143 10.51 2.86 5.29
C ILE A 143 10.93 4.22 5.85
N GLY A 144 11.82 4.90 5.12
CA GLY A 144 12.25 6.26 5.43
C GLY A 144 12.15 7.19 4.24
N GLY A 145 12.26 8.50 4.48
CA GLY A 145 12.38 9.50 3.44
C GLY A 145 13.84 9.92 3.22
N SER A 146 14.17 10.30 1.99
CA SER A 146 15.42 10.94 1.63
C SER A 146 15.15 12.14 0.72
N ASP A 147 16.19 12.95 0.44
CA ASP A 147 16.05 14.09 -0.49
C ASP A 147 15.67 13.62 -1.91
N ASP A 148 15.95 12.36 -2.25
CA ASP A 148 15.72 11.76 -3.58
C ASP A 148 14.46 10.86 -3.64
N GLY A 149 13.68 10.75 -2.54
CA GLY A 149 12.48 9.92 -2.49
C GLY A 149 12.35 9.05 -1.25
N LEU A 150 11.72 7.87 -1.39
CA LEU A 150 11.61 6.88 -0.31
C LEU A 150 12.83 5.95 -0.29
N ILE A 151 13.18 5.51 0.90
CA ILE A 151 14.09 4.39 1.11
C ILE A 151 13.36 3.26 1.84
N MET A 152 13.57 2.03 1.39
CA MET A 152 13.12 0.81 2.04
C MET A 152 14.36 0.05 2.51
N VAL A 153 14.48 -0.16 3.80
CA VAL A 153 15.61 -0.84 4.41
C VAL A 153 15.18 -2.20 4.91
N LEU A 154 15.94 -3.23 4.56
CA LEU A 154 15.70 -4.63 4.90
C LEU A 154 16.98 -5.26 5.45
N GLU A 155 17.27 -5.04 6.73
CA GLU A 155 18.30 -5.80 7.43
C GLU A 155 17.71 -7.11 7.92
N ILE A 156 17.94 -8.19 7.17
CA ILE A 156 17.38 -9.51 7.51
C ILE A 156 18.25 -10.20 8.55
N ASN A 157 17.64 -10.58 9.67
CA ASN A 157 18.35 -11.24 10.76
C ASN A 157 18.92 -12.60 10.32
N GLU A 158 20.21 -12.85 10.58
CA GLU A 158 20.89 -14.11 10.28
C GLU A 158 20.12 -15.33 10.81
N MET A 159 19.52 -15.23 11.99
CA MET A 159 18.78 -16.32 12.63
C MET A 159 17.53 -16.73 11.83
N GLU A 160 16.98 -15.84 11.01
CA GLU A 160 15.83 -16.18 10.15
C GLU A 160 16.21 -17.14 9.02
N PHE A 161 17.45 -17.09 8.56
CA PHE A 161 17.99 -18.06 7.61
C PHE A 161 18.31 -19.40 8.29
N GLU A 162 18.87 -19.34 9.49
CA GLU A 162 19.23 -20.56 10.24
C GLU A 162 17.97 -21.38 10.60
N TRP A 163 16.86 -20.73 10.95
CA TRP A 163 15.62 -21.37 11.40
C TRP A 163 14.54 -21.46 10.31
N ASP A 164 14.86 -21.08 9.09
CA ASP A 164 13.93 -21.08 7.96
C ASP A 164 12.63 -20.29 8.26
N HIS A 165 12.77 -19.13 8.93
CA HIS A 165 11.63 -18.34 9.39
C HIS A 165 10.93 -17.65 8.22
N MET A 166 9.59 -17.66 8.19
CA MET A 166 8.80 -17.02 7.13
C MET A 166 8.93 -15.50 7.13
N HIS A 167 9.22 -14.90 8.29
CA HIS A 167 9.34 -13.46 8.46
C HIS A 167 10.37 -12.82 7.50
N ARG A 168 11.46 -13.51 7.13
CA ARG A 168 12.42 -13.02 6.13
C ARG A 168 11.81 -12.70 4.76
N TYR A 169 10.62 -13.21 4.48
CA TYR A 169 9.87 -12.94 3.25
C TYR A 169 8.65 -12.04 3.52
N SER A 170 7.94 -12.27 4.62
CA SER A 170 6.74 -11.49 4.93
C SER A 170 7.07 -10.02 5.18
N VAL A 171 8.21 -9.73 5.77
CA VAL A 171 8.68 -8.37 6.04
C VAL A 171 8.84 -7.53 4.76
N ILE A 172 9.15 -8.16 3.63
CA ILE A 172 9.21 -7.46 2.33
C ILE A 172 7.82 -6.95 1.95
N ALA A 173 6.78 -7.77 2.17
CA ALA A 173 5.40 -7.39 1.89
C ALA A 173 4.90 -6.31 2.88
N HIS A 174 5.32 -6.39 4.15
CA HIS A 174 5.04 -5.38 5.17
C HIS A 174 5.56 -4.01 4.75
N GLU A 175 6.86 -3.91 4.50
CA GLU A 175 7.50 -2.65 4.17
C GLU A 175 7.02 -2.10 2.81
N TYR A 176 6.76 -2.97 1.83
CA TYR A 176 6.21 -2.52 0.56
C TYR A 176 4.77 -2.01 0.72
N PHE A 177 3.99 -2.56 1.65
CA PHE A 177 2.66 -2.03 1.94
C PHE A 177 2.74 -0.60 2.51
N HIS A 178 3.76 -0.28 3.31
CA HIS A 178 4.02 1.11 3.72
C HIS A 178 4.41 2.00 2.53
N VAL A 179 5.16 1.49 1.55
CA VAL A 179 5.42 2.25 0.30
C VAL A 179 4.10 2.57 -0.41
N TYR A 180 3.20 1.59 -0.52
CA TYR A 180 1.86 1.80 -1.08
C TYR A 180 1.07 2.86 -0.29
N GLN A 181 1.01 2.76 1.04
CA GLN A 181 0.33 3.73 1.89
C GLN A 181 0.89 5.15 1.71
N LEU A 182 2.21 5.31 1.68
CA LEU A 182 2.89 6.59 1.51
C LEU A 182 2.80 7.13 0.08
N SER A 183 2.55 6.29 -0.91
CA SER A 183 2.29 6.74 -2.27
C SER A 183 0.92 7.42 -2.41
N ILE A 184 -0.01 7.13 -1.50
CA ILE A 184 -1.38 7.66 -1.50
C ILE A 184 -1.54 8.78 -0.46
N ASN A 185 -1.01 8.57 0.75
CA ASN A 185 -1.16 9.49 1.86
C ASN A 185 0.14 10.25 2.13
N GLU A 186 0.02 11.55 2.45
CA GLU A 186 1.20 12.33 2.85
C GLU A 186 1.78 11.81 4.19
N PRO A 187 3.10 11.63 4.29
CA PRO A 187 3.72 11.22 5.55
C PRO A 187 3.65 12.35 6.59
N MET A 188 3.54 11.99 7.88
CA MET A 188 3.58 12.95 8.99
C MET A 188 4.88 13.74 9.10
N ASN A 189 5.99 13.11 8.76
CA ASN A 189 7.29 13.75 8.70
C ASN A 189 7.79 13.79 7.27
N GLN A 190 8.09 14.98 6.80
CA GLN A 190 8.77 15.15 5.51
C GLN A 190 10.21 14.61 5.59
N PRO A 191 10.87 14.30 4.47
CA PRO A 191 12.25 13.78 4.43
C PRO A 191 13.26 14.64 5.22
N ASN A 192 13.03 15.96 5.32
CA ASN A 192 13.84 16.89 6.08
C ASN A 192 13.53 16.91 7.60
N GLY A 193 12.67 16.01 8.09
CA GLY A 193 12.25 15.90 9.49
C GLY A 193 11.24 16.97 9.93
N GLN A 194 10.69 17.77 9.03
CA GLN A 194 9.65 18.73 9.36
C GLN A 194 8.30 18.02 9.52
N TYR A 195 7.56 18.43 10.56
CA TYR A 195 6.20 17.98 10.80
C TYR A 195 5.27 18.42 9.66
N ASN A 196 4.51 17.49 9.14
CA ASN A 196 3.49 17.73 8.12
C ASN A 196 2.09 17.68 8.74
N PRO A 197 1.38 18.80 8.87
CA PRO A 197 0.04 18.81 9.45
C PRO A 197 -1.01 18.11 8.57
N ASN A 198 -0.66 17.80 7.33
CA ASN A 198 -1.52 17.06 6.39
C ASN A 198 -1.25 15.56 6.39
N GLY A 199 -0.26 15.10 7.13
CA GLY A 199 0.10 13.69 7.15
C GLY A 199 -0.91 12.82 7.89
N PHE A 200 -0.86 11.54 7.58
CA PHE A 200 -1.65 10.49 8.21
C PHE A 200 -0.73 9.45 8.87
N ASP A 201 -0.89 9.22 10.18
CA ASP A 201 -0.09 8.26 10.94
C ASP A 201 -0.84 7.61 12.10
N ILE A 202 -2.14 7.35 11.93
CA ILE A 202 -2.91 6.60 12.92
C ILE A 202 -2.34 5.17 13.00
N LYS A 203 -1.54 4.92 14.05
CA LYS A 203 -0.67 3.74 14.14
C LYS A 203 -1.39 2.42 13.90
N TRP A 204 -2.54 2.19 14.55
CA TRP A 204 -3.21 0.89 14.41
C TRP A 204 -3.75 0.65 13.00
N LEU A 205 -4.09 1.73 12.27
CA LEU A 205 -4.46 1.62 10.85
C LEU A 205 -3.22 1.41 9.97
N ILE A 206 -2.14 2.13 10.19
CA ILE A 206 -0.92 2.04 9.37
C ILE A 206 -0.23 0.69 9.59
N GLU A 207 0.19 0.38 10.83
CA GLU A 207 0.94 -0.82 11.17
C GLU A 207 0.05 -2.08 11.17
N GLY A 208 -1.18 -1.94 11.69
CA GLY A 208 -2.12 -3.06 11.73
C GLY A 208 -2.53 -3.53 10.35
N THR A 209 -2.73 -2.62 9.39
CA THR A 209 -3.04 -3.01 8.01
C THR A 209 -1.82 -3.58 7.30
N ALA A 210 -0.61 -3.05 7.51
CA ALA A 210 0.62 -3.58 6.93
C ALA A 210 0.90 -5.02 7.43
N THR A 211 0.80 -5.26 8.76
CA THR A 211 1.00 -6.60 9.33
C THR A 211 -0.14 -7.57 8.94
N THR A 212 -1.38 -7.08 8.80
CA THR A 212 -2.48 -7.90 8.29
C THR A 212 -2.25 -8.27 6.83
N PHE A 213 -1.84 -7.31 6.00
CA PHE A 213 -1.53 -7.53 4.58
C PHE A 213 -0.38 -8.53 4.40
N GLU A 214 0.76 -8.38 5.11
CA GLU A 214 1.87 -9.33 5.02
C GLU A 214 1.45 -10.75 5.39
N SER A 215 0.61 -10.89 6.43
CA SER A 215 0.09 -12.18 6.88
C SER A 215 -0.78 -12.84 5.81
N MET A 216 -1.64 -12.06 5.14
CA MET A 216 -2.46 -12.52 4.02
C MET A 216 -1.58 -12.80 2.78
N TYR A 217 -0.54 -12.02 2.55
CA TYR A 217 0.39 -12.23 1.45
C TYR A 217 1.08 -13.59 1.53
N VAL A 218 1.66 -13.91 2.68
CA VAL A 218 2.32 -15.23 2.84
C VAL A 218 1.31 -16.38 2.85
N GLN A 219 0.06 -16.16 3.30
CA GLN A 219 -1.00 -17.15 3.16
C GLN A 219 -1.33 -17.42 1.69
N ASN A 220 -1.44 -16.38 0.86
CA ASN A 220 -1.80 -16.52 -0.56
C ASN A 220 -0.68 -17.12 -1.42
N TYR A 221 0.55 -16.69 -1.22
CA TYR A 221 1.68 -17.05 -2.09
C TYR A 221 2.51 -18.23 -1.58
N TYR A 222 2.52 -18.45 -0.25
CA TYR A 222 3.33 -19.50 0.40
C TYR A 222 2.50 -20.56 1.12
N ASN A 223 1.16 -20.39 1.15
CA ASN A 223 0.26 -21.26 1.91
C ASN A 223 0.66 -21.40 3.40
N TYR A 224 1.16 -20.30 3.97
CA TYR A 224 1.62 -20.23 5.36
C TYR A 224 0.72 -19.30 6.17
N ASN A 225 0.03 -19.83 7.17
CA ASN A 225 -0.86 -19.03 8.01
C ASN A 225 -0.06 -18.31 9.11
N TYR A 226 0.42 -17.11 8.81
CA TYR A 226 1.22 -16.30 9.72
C TYR A 226 0.43 -15.87 10.96
N PHE A 227 -0.87 -15.60 10.84
CA PHE A 227 -1.72 -15.27 11.98
C PHE A 227 -1.70 -16.38 13.05
N LEU A 228 -1.83 -17.65 12.65
CA LEU A 228 -1.94 -18.77 13.57
C LEU A 228 -0.58 -19.38 13.96
N ASN A 229 0.45 -19.19 13.16
CA ASN A 229 1.76 -19.77 13.45
C ASN A 229 2.66 -18.83 14.24
N ASP A 230 2.54 -17.52 14.01
CA ASP A 230 3.45 -16.51 14.57
C ASP A 230 2.70 -15.50 15.45
N LEU A 231 1.75 -14.75 14.91
CA LEU A 231 1.09 -13.65 15.62
C LEU A 231 0.23 -14.10 16.80
N ILE A 232 -0.35 -15.30 16.76
CA ILE A 232 -1.18 -15.84 17.86
C ILE A 232 -0.40 -15.98 19.19
N HIS A 233 0.93 -16.05 19.12
CA HIS A 233 1.79 -16.17 20.29
C HIS A 233 2.09 -14.82 20.96
N ALA A 234 1.72 -13.70 20.33
CA ALA A 234 1.87 -12.39 20.93
C ALA A 234 0.68 -12.07 21.84
N ASP A 235 0.98 -11.50 23.00
CA ASP A 235 -0.06 -11.07 23.95
C ASP A 235 -0.79 -9.83 23.41
N LEU A 236 -2.12 -9.91 23.34
CA LEU A 236 -2.96 -8.76 23.05
C LEU A 236 -3.11 -7.88 24.30
N SER A 237 -2.95 -6.58 24.13
CA SER A 237 -3.12 -5.64 25.22
C SER A 237 -4.59 -5.53 25.65
N TYR A 238 -4.86 -5.64 26.95
CA TYR A 238 -6.20 -5.42 27.53
C TYR A 238 -6.71 -3.98 27.30
N LEU A 239 -5.82 -3.05 26.97
CA LEU A 239 -6.16 -1.65 26.66
C LEU A 239 -6.97 -1.51 25.38
N ILE A 240 -6.99 -2.51 24.50
CA ILE A 240 -7.90 -2.56 23.35
C ILE A 240 -9.36 -2.37 23.82
N HIS A 241 -9.73 -2.95 24.96
CA HIS A 241 -11.08 -2.82 25.51
C HIS A 241 -11.31 -1.54 26.32
N ILE A 242 -10.29 -1.03 27.00
CA ILE A 242 -10.45 0.04 28.00
C ILE A 242 -10.15 1.42 27.42
N ASN A 243 -9.18 1.52 26.56
CA ASN A 243 -8.70 2.76 25.95
C ASN A 243 -8.08 2.50 24.57
N PRO A 244 -8.88 2.08 23.58
CA PRO A 244 -8.36 1.71 22.25
C PRO A 244 -7.66 2.87 21.53
N SER A 245 -8.04 4.13 21.77
CA SER A 245 -7.39 5.29 21.15
C SER A 245 -5.89 5.43 21.50
N ILE A 246 -5.39 4.72 22.53
CA ILE A 246 -3.94 4.70 22.80
C ILE A 246 -3.15 4.08 21.63
N PHE A 247 -3.78 3.22 20.82
CA PHE A 247 -3.16 2.59 19.65
C PHE A 247 -3.15 3.48 18.40
N GLU A 248 -3.75 4.68 18.46
CA GLU A 248 -3.60 5.69 17.41
C GLU A 248 -2.17 6.26 17.35
N SER A 249 -1.43 6.19 18.44
CA SER A 249 -0.09 6.78 18.58
C SER A 249 1.01 5.73 18.64
N TYR A 250 2.16 6.02 18.04
CA TYR A 250 3.38 5.22 18.14
C TYR A 250 3.95 5.12 19.57
N ASN A 251 3.47 5.94 20.50
CA ASN A 251 3.81 5.80 21.93
C ASN A 251 3.26 4.51 22.56
N SER A 252 2.39 3.79 21.86
CA SER A 252 1.86 2.49 22.28
C SER A 252 2.80 1.29 22.03
N ASN A 253 4.01 1.48 21.50
CA ASN A 253 4.91 0.41 21.08
C ASN A 253 5.13 -0.67 22.14
N ASN A 254 5.27 -0.29 23.43
CA ASN A 254 5.44 -1.24 24.54
C ASN A 254 4.15 -2.01 24.88
N LEU A 255 3.01 -1.63 24.32
CA LEU A 255 1.69 -2.22 24.56
C LEU A 255 1.19 -3.04 23.38
N ASP A 256 1.93 -3.02 22.29
CA ASP A 256 1.57 -3.59 20.99
C ASP A 256 2.76 -4.39 20.45
N ILE A 257 3.04 -5.49 21.11
CA ILE A 257 4.17 -6.36 20.77
C ILE A 257 3.91 -6.98 19.39
N ASN A 258 4.89 -6.85 18.48
CA ASN A 258 4.80 -7.33 17.10
C ASN A 258 3.55 -6.80 16.34
N GLY A 259 3.03 -5.63 16.71
CA GLY A 259 1.84 -5.07 16.07
C GLY A 259 0.53 -5.83 16.32
N SER A 260 0.55 -6.86 17.17
CA SER A 260 -0.57 -7.80 17.34
C SER A 260 -1.88 -7.15 17.80
N SER A 261 -1.80 -6.11 18.65
CA SER A 261 -2.99 -5.37 19.10
C SER A 261 -3.59 -4.55 17.96
N SER A 262 -2.75 -3.90 17.15
CA SER A 262 -3.16 -3.19 15.94
C SER A 262 -3.78 -4.13 14.90
N VAL A 263 -3.17 -5.31 14.68
CA VAL A 263 -3.73 -6.37 13.82
C VAL A 263 -5.10 -6.81 14.32
N PHE A 264 -5.25 -7.06 15.62
CA PHE A 264 -6.54 -7.45 16.19
C PHE A 264 -7.62 -6.40 15.90
N MET A 265 -7.32 -5.12 16.06
CA MET A 265 -8.27 -4.04 15.75
C MET A 265 -8.66 -4.03 14.27
N VAL A 266 -7.70 -4.21 13.34
CA VAL A 266 -7.99 -4.32 11.90
C VAL A 266 -8.87 -5.51 11.58
N LEU A 267 -8.60 -6.68 12.18
CA LEU A 267 -9.40 -7.88 11.95
C LEU A 267 -10.81 -7.75 12.54
N VAL A 268 -10.96 -7.10 13.70
CA VAL A 268 -12.29 -6.78 14.26
C VAL A 268 -13.03 -5.80 13.35
N LEU A 269 -12.36 -4.79 12.80
CA LEU A 269 -12.98 -3.87 11.84
C LEU A 269 -13.56 -4.64 10.63
N ALA A 270 -12.79 -5.60 10.10
CA ALA A 270 -13.30 -6.46 9.03
C ALA A 270 -14.52 -7.29 9.47
N LYS A 271 -14.54 -7.81 10.72
CA LYS A 271 -15.72 -8.53 11.26
C LYS A 271 -16.94 -7.64 11.38
N GLU A 272 -16.80 -6.40 11.87
CA GLU A 272 -17.91 -5.44 11.94
C GLU A 272 -18.50 -5.14 10.55
N LEU A 273 -17.65 -4.98 9.53
CA LEU A 273 -18.09 -4.78 8.16
C LEU A 273 -18.84 -5.99 7.61
N ILE A 274 -18.39 -7.21 7.94
CA ILE A 274 -19.09 -8.45 7.56
C ILE A 274 -20.45 -8.54 8.26
N GLU A 275 -20.57 -8.14 9.53
CA GLU A 275 -21.86 -8.08 10.25
C GLU A 275 -22.82 -7.05 9.63
N LEU A 276 -22.31 -5.99 8.98
CA LEU A 276 -23.11 -5.05 8.18
C LEU A 276 -23.54 -5.61 6.83
N GLY A 277 -23.06 -6.79 6.43
CA GLY A 277 -23.48 -7.51 5.22
C GLY A 277 -22.51 -7.44 4.04
N HIS A 278 -21.30 -6.91 4.25
CA HIS A 278 -20.22 -6.95 3.24
C HIS A 278 -19.65 -8.37 3.13
N SER A 279 -19.12 -8.70 1.96
CA SER A 279 -18.29 -9.92 1.83
C SER A 279 -16.96 -9.71 2.58
N GLU A 280 -16.23 -10.78 2.86
CA GLU A 280 -14.92 -10.67 3.53
C GLU A 280 -13.92 -9.95 2.62
N GLU A 281 -13.96 -10.18 1.31
CA GLU A 281 -13.17 -9.47 0.30
C GLU A 281 -13.50 -7.97 0.28
N ASP A 282 -14.79 -7.60 0.24
CA ASP A 282 -15.20 -6.19 0.26
C ASP A 282 -14.77 -5.50 1.56
N ALA A 283 -14.88 -6.16 2.71
CA ALA A 283 -14.43 -5.61 3.99
C ALA A 283 -12.93 -5.27 3.96
N PHE A 284 -12.08 -6.19 3.46
CA PHE A 284 -10.65 -5.90 3.34
C PHE A 284 -10.33 -4.91 2.22
N LYS A 285 -11.09 -4.89 1.14
CA LYS A 285 -10.97 -3.85 0.11
C LYS A 285 -11.23 -2.46 0.71
N MET A 286 -12.32 -2.31 1.46
CA MET A 286 -12.63 -1.05 2.15
C MET A 286 -11.49 -0.61 3.08
N ILE A 287 -10.87 -1.55 3.81
CA ILE A 287 -9.79 -1.26 4.77
C ILE A 287 -8.47 -0.94 4.07
N PHE A 288 -8.05 -1.75 3.11
CA PHE A 288 -6.72 -1.65 2.49
C PHE A 288 -6.65 -0.66 1.34
N LYS A 289 -7.76 -0.44 0.65
CA LYS A 289 -7.81 0.36 -0.58
C LYS A 289 -8.70 1.59 -0.42
N ASP A 290 -10.01 1.40 -0.22
CA ASP A 290 -10.96 2.48 -0.32
C ASP A 290 -10.74 3.57 0.75
N PHE A 291 -10.44 3.18 1.99
CA PHE A 291 -10.08 4.13 3.04
C PHE A 291 -8.75 4.85 2.76
N MET A 292 -7.72 4.13 2.30
CA MET A 292 -6.44 4.75 1.99
C MET A 292 -6.56 5.76 0.84
N LEU A 293 -7.35 5.46 -0.18
CA LEU A 293 -7.59 6.36 -1.32
C LEU A 293 -8.35 7.65 -0.98
N THR A 294 -8.92 7.77 0.21
CA THR A 294 -9.56 9.04 0.65
C THR A 294 -8.56 10.20 0.84
N GLY A 295 -7.26 9.90 0.94
CA GLY A 295 -6.25 10.90 1.32
C GLY A 295 -6.49 11.45 2.74
N ALA A 296 -6.92 10.60 3.66
CA ALA A 296 -7.18 10.94 5.06
C ALA A 296 -5.94 11.57 5.71
N LYS A 297 -6.19 12.51 6.65
CA LYS A 297 -5.18 13.20 7.47
C LYS A 297 -5.51 12.96 8.93
N ASN A 298 -4.53 13.10 9.82
CA ASN A 298 -4.81 13.01 11.26
C ASN A 298 -5.89 13.97 11.76
N SER A 299 -6.16 15.04 11.02
CA SER A 299 -7.19 16.04 11.40
C SER A 299 -8.60 15.69 10.95
N ASN A 300 -8.79 14.72 10.05
CA ASN A 300 -10.09 14.40 9.45
C ASN A 300 -10.33 12.90 9.20
N TRP A 301 -9.46 12.02 9.64
CA TRP A 301 -9.58 10.58 9.39
C TRP A 301 -10.85 9.96 9.97
N GLU A 302 -11.35 10.49 11.08
CA GLU A 302 -12.58 10.01 11.69
C GLU A 302 -13.81 10.28 10.79
N ASP A 303 -13.80 11.38 10.04
CA ASP A 303 -14.87 11.71 9.08
C ASP A 303 -14.86 10.70 7.93
N TYR A 304 -13.68 10.41 7.36
CA TYR A 304 -13.52 9.39 6.32
C TYR A 304 -13.75 7.96 6.82
N PHE A 305 -13.40 7.69 8.08
CA PHE A 305 -13.72 6.41 8.71
C PHE A 305 -15.23 6.16 8.73
N LEU A 306 -16.01 7.17 9.15
CA LEU A 306 -17.47 7.12 9.11
C LEU A 306 -18.01 7.00 7.68
N GLU A 307 -17.45 7.75 6.74
CA GLU A 307 -17.87 7.75 5.34
C GLU A 307 -17.69 6.37 4.68
N ILE A 308 -16.51 5.76 4.86
CA ILE A 308 -16.15 4.48 4.22
C ILE A 308 -16.76 3.29 4.95
N PHE A 309 -16.71 3.26 6.30
CA PHE A 309 -17.11 2.06 7.05
C PHE A 309 -18.56 2.11 7.56
N GLY A 310 -19.23 3.28 7.48
CA GLY A 310 -20.65 3.42 7.82
C GLY A 310 -20.96 3.53 9.32
N PHE A 311 -19.92 3.60 10.17
CA PHE A 311 -20.03 3.83 11.63
C PHE A 311 -18.85 4.66 12.12
N SER A 312 -19.02 5.36 13.23
CA SER A 312 -17.98 6.22 13.78
C SER A 312 -16.85 5.41 14.46
N VAL A 313 -15.70 6.06 14.63
CA VAL A 313 -14.56 5.49 15.38
C VAL A 313 -14.97 5.14 16.80
N ASP A 314 -15.77 5.97 17.47
CA ASP A 314 -16.29 5.71 18.82
C ASP A 314 -17.20 4.46 18.86
N GLU A 315 -18.06 4.28 17.86
CA GLU A 315 -18.89 3.07 17.73
C GLU A 315 -18.01 1.83 17.52
N PHE A 316 -17.02 1.93 16.66
CA PHE A 316 -16.04 0.85 16.46
C PHE A 316 -15.28 0.53 17.75
N TYR A 317 -14.75 1.53 18.44
CA TYR A 317 -14.03 1.30 19.70
C TYR A 317 -14.91 0.67 20.77
N ASN A 318 -16.19 1.02 20.81
CA ASN A 318 -17.15 0.38 21.69
C ASN A 318 -17.46 -1.07 21.29
N SER A 319 -17.41 -1.42 20.00
CA SER A 319 -17.66 -2.80 19.56
C SER A 319 -16.52 -3.76 19.92
N LEU A 320 -15.29 -3.29 20.12
CA LEU A 320 -14.15 -4.11 20.51
C LEU A 320 -14.40 -4.97 21.76
N TRP A 321 -15.25 -4.50 22.69
CA TRP A 321 -15.68 -5.28 23.86
C TRP A 321 -16.46 -6.55 23.54
N LEU A 322 -17.04 -6.65 22.36
CA LEU A 322 -17.82 -7.82 21.92
C LEU A 322 -16.93 -8.99 21.53
N TYR A 323 -15.65 -8.72 21.30
CA TYR A 323 -14.68 -9.70 20.83
C TYR A 323 -13.71 -10.07 21.96
N PRO A 324 -13.57 -11.37 22.32
CA PRO A 324 -12.52 -11.81 23.22
C PRO A 324 -11.14 -11.41 22.69
N LEU A 325 -10.22 -11.06 23.60
CA LEU A 325 -8.82 -10.75 23.23
C LEU A 325 -8.08 -12.03 22.83
N ASN A 326 -8.48 -12.57 21.68
CA ASN A 326 -7.94 -13.78 21.11
C ASN A 326 -7.90 -13.63 19.58
N LEU A 327 -6.70 -13.54 19.03
CA LEU A 327 -6.51 -13.34 17.59
C LEU A 327 -7.16 -14.47 16.76
N GLN A 328 -7.17 -15.70 17.28
CA GLN A 328 -7.74 -16.87 16.59
C GLN A 328 -9.22 -16.70 16.25
N ASP A 329 -9.98 -15.95 17.06
CA ASP A 329 -11.43 -15.77 16.87
C ASP A 329 -11.76 -14.78 15.74
N VAL A 330 -10.80 -13.99 15.31
CA VAL A 330 -10.98 -12.93 14.31
C VAL A 330 -10.16 -13.13 13.02
N VAL A 331 -9.32 -14.16 12.96
CA VAL A 331 -8.49 -14.47 11.76
C VAL A 331 -9.38 -14.60 10.52
N PRO A 332 -8.96 -14.03 9.37
CA PRO A 332 -9.71 -14.12 8.14
C PRO A 332 -9.68 -15.54 7.54
N SER A 333 -10.60 -15.79 6.60
CA SER A 333 -10.65 -17.04 5.85
C SER A 333 -9.34 -17.29 5.09
N SER A 334 -8.83 -18.50 5.13
CA SER A 334 -7.64 -18.89 4.37
C SER A 334 -7.87 -18.94 2.85
N SER A 335 -9.11 -18.84 2.39
CA SER A 335 -9.47 -18.77 0.97
C SER A 335 -9.52 -17.34 0.43
N LEU A 336 -9.37 -16.34 1.30
CA LEU A 336 -9.40 -14.93 0.93
C LEU A 336 -8.27 -14.61 -0.06
N SER A 337 -8.60 -13.93 -1.15
CA SER A 337 -7.67 -13.63 -2.24
C SER A 337 -7.30 -12.15 -2.27
N LEU A 338 -6.02 -11.84 -2.12
CA LEU A 338 -5.51 -10.47 -2.28
C LEU A 338 -5.80 -9.92 -3.68
N GLN A 339 -5.76 -10.77 -4.72
CA GLN A 339 -6.10 -10.34 -6.07
C GLN A 339 -7.56 -9.86 -6.19
N GLN A 340 -8.50 -10.45 -5.45
CA GLN A 340 -9.90 -10.01 -5.44
C GLN A 340 -10.10 -8.73 -4.63
N ILE A 341 -9.29 -8.54 -3.59
CA ILE A 341 -9.33 -7.34 -2.74
C ILE A 341 -8.85 -6.09 -3.50
N PHE A 342 -7.80 -6.22 -4.33
CA PHE A 342 -7.18 -5.06 -4.98
C PHE A 342 -7.64 -4.82 -6.44
N ASN A 343 -8.34 -5.78 -7.05
CA ASN A 343 -9.03 -5.60 -8.32
C ASN A 343 -10.47 -5.11 -8.09
#